data_7e40269e30b843c36e00db79a3a0ea2a
#
_entry.id   7e40269e30b843c36e00db79a3a0ea2a
#
_cell.length_a   1.000
_cell.length_b   1.000
_cell.length_c   1.000
_cell.angle_alpha   90.00
_cell.angle_beta   90.00
_cell.angle_gamma   90.00
#
_symmetry.space_group_name_H-M   'P 1'
#
loop_
_entity.id
_entity.type
_entity.pdbx_description
1 polymer ?
#
loop_
_entity_poly.entity_id
_entity_poly.type
_entity_poly.pdbx_seq_one_letter_code
_entity_poly.pdbx_strand_id
1 'polypeptide(L)'
;MAANNTGAFVRDPEKPWEREGLNHFETEEMKQIAKGAASGNVHCLPERIKNEILRIGISPEDFHLGQVGINLPDGARLYIDGSHIEASTSECRDPRQVVCLEKAMERIIYEAALQAQEICGRQIFIFKNNTDGRGNSYGYHQNFALLRNFFEELLNEGSFWRQAWLSFIISDQIYTGGGKVGSEKGGKECDYQISQRADHISAVCGHDTMDKRPLINYRDEPLADRDKWGRLHVICGDSNMSEIATCLKIGAKALVLNMLQHQYFTREKPDEYKNLFISDPVGAFKAISRDLTCQKPLLFTANGKKSALEIQKTWSAFLRNFYLHSFCRYRNRWIGEVVEKREQILKWTEKHDRILDSILDWRIKRRMIKTYIRTGFKKRGQKITYQNENVRTMDISYHDIGPSGLFNRYNQLGNVENLAGESDTRNYMENPPENTRAWLRGQLIKHYPSYLTDVDWGMVSFPIIIGDFKDKIRLKIEPLGSTMDKVGGLFDGTKTFEQFCGKFISFYLNRKENF
;
A
#
# COMPACT_ATOMS: atom_id res chain seq x y z
N MET A 1 -4.29 -8.98 -0.05
CA MET A 1 -4.04 -7.57 -0.34
C MET A 1 -2.94 -7.10 0.58
N ALA A 2 -2.00 -6.34 0.12
CA ALA A 2 -0.97 -5.69 0.94
C ALA A 2 -0.65 -4.33 0.32
N ALA A 3 -0.38 -3.33 1.12
CA ALA A 3 -0.07 -1.98 0.67
C ALA A 3 1.23 -1.47 1.29
N ASN A 4 2.03 -0.76 0.53
CA ASN A 4 3.36 -0.31 0.93
C ASN A 4 3.60 1.15 0.60
N ASN A 5 4.15 1.92 1.49
CA ASN A 5 5.24 2.90 1.37
C ASN A 5 5.19 4.10 2.29
N THR A 6 6.30 4.32 2.94
CA THR A 6 6.61 5.54 3.70
C THR A 6 8.03 5.99 3.37
N GLY A 7 8.22 7.27 3.06
CA GLY A 7 9.54 7.89 2.94
C GLY A 7 9.89 8.66 4.21
N ALA A 8 11.12 8.54 4.71
CA ALA A 8 11.63 9.32 5.83
C ALA A 8 12.59 10.42 5.36
N PHE A 9 12.46 11.62 5.94
CA PHE A 9 13.34 12.76 5.66
C PHE A 9 13.81 13.39 6.97
N VAL A 10 15.09 13.74 7.03
CA VAL A 10 15.69 14.51 8.13
C VAL A 10 15.66 15.99 7.76
N ARG A 11 15.23 16.84 8.69
CA ARG A 11 15.14 18.30 8.49
C ARG A 11 16.21 19.01 9.30
N ASP A 12 16.93 19.93 8.67
CA ASP A 12 17.80 20.88 9.35
C ASP A 12 16.95 21.99 9.99
N PRO A 13 16.98 22.21 11.31
CA PRO A 13 16.22 23.24 11.98
C PRO A 13 16.62 24.67 11.61
N GLU A 14 17.87 24.89 11.16
CA GLU A 14 18.35 26.22 10.74
C GLU A 14 17.96 26.57 9.30
N LYS A 15 17.66 25.54 8.49
CA LYS A 15 17.24 25.70 7.10
C LYS A 15 15.91 24.98 6.83
N PRO A 16 14.80 25.52 7.30
CA PRO A 16 13.51 24.83 7.28
C PRO A 16 12.98 24.47 5.87
N TRP A 17 13.61 24.93 4.83
CA TRP A 17 13.20 24.77 3.42
C TRP A 17 14.11 23.87 2.60
N GLU A 18 15.31 23.57 3.09
CA GLU A 18 16.22 22.61 2.44
C GLU A 18 15.88 21.20 2.92
N ARG A 19 15.55 20.36 1.98
CA ARG A 19 15.27 18.94 2.20
C ARG A 19 16.51 18.17 1.85
N GLU A 20 17.17 17.67 2.85
CA GLU A 20 18.17 16.64 2.66
C GLU A 20 17.45 15.29 2.70
N GLY A 21 17.36 14.64 1.54
CA GLY A 21 17.04 13.22 1.50
C GLY A 21 18.16 12.45 2.19
N LEU A 22 17.87 11.28 2.71
CA LEU A 22 18.85 10.37 3.33
C LEU A 22 20.10 10.09 2.45
N ASN A 23 20.09 10.51 1.20
CA ASN A 23 21.19 10.40 0.26
C ASN A 23 22.32 11.46 0.45
N HIS A 24 22.11 12.48 1.29
CA HIS A 24 23.13 13.47 1.64
C HIS A 24 23.53 13.29 3.10
N PHE A 25 24.38 12.32 3.35
CA PHE A 25 25.00 12.10 4.65
C PHE A 25 26.13 13.14 4.85
N GLU A 26 25.86 14.17 5.64
CA GLU A 26 26.85 15.21 5.94
C GLU A 26 27.86 14.78 7.02
N THR A 27 27.53 13.78 7.84
CA THR A 27 28.41 13.29 8.90
C THR A 27 29.04 11.94 8.53
N GLU A 28 30.28 11.73 8.97
CA GLU A 28 31.00 10.47 8.76
C GLU A 28 30.27 9.29 9.41
N GLU A 29 29.59 9.51 10.54
CA GLU A 29 28.75 8.52 11.20
C GLU A 29 27.59 8.05 10.31
N MET A 30 26.89 8.98 9.64
CA MET A 30 25.80 8.65 8.73
C MET A 30 26.30 7.92 7.48
N LYS A 31 27.49 8.28 6.97
CA LYS A 31 28.14 7.54 5.87
C LYS A 31 28.48 6.11 6.28
N GLN A 32 28.92 5.89 7.52
CA GLN A 32 29.19 4.55 8.06
C GLN A 32 27.92 3.73 8.23
N ILE A 33 26.82 4.34 8.70
CA ILE A 33 25.50 3.70 8.79
C ILE A 33 25.03 3.28 7.39
N ALA A 34 25.11 4.17 6.40
CA ALA A 34 24.76 3.87 5.02
C ALA A 34 25.63 2.75 4.41
N LYS A 35 26.95 2.79 4.67
CA LYS A 35 27.90 1.74 4.26
C LYS A 35 27.59 0.39 4.91
N GLY A 36 27.29 0.38 6.22
CA GLY A 36 26.90 -0.82 6.95
C GLY A 36 25.60 -1.40 6.41
N ALA A 37 24.58 -0.58 6.21
CA ALA A 37 23.30 -0.99 5.64
C ALA A 37 23.44 -1.53 4.19
N ALA A 38 24.24 -0.87 3.35
CA ALA A 38 24.46 -1.29 1.97
C ALA A 38 25.32 -2.55 1.84
N SER A 39 26.25 -2.79 2.78
CA SER A 39 27.13 -3.97 2.77
C SER A 39 26.59 -5.14 3.58
N GLY A 40 25.51 -4.98 4.33
CA GLY A 40 25.03 -5.96 5.30
C GLY A 40 26.01 -6.24 6.45
N ASN A 41 26.98 -5.34 6.67
CA ASN A 41 28.05 -5.55 7.63
C ASN A 41 27.86 -4.68 8.89
N VAL A 42 27.34 -5.29 9.94
CA VAL A 42 27.07 -4.64 11.24
C VAL A 42 28.35 -4.06 11.89
N HIS A 43 29.51 -4.63 11.57
CA HIS A 43 30.79 -4.16 12.13
C HIS A 43 31.17 -2.75 11.66
N CYS A 44 30.57 -2.29 10.54
CA CYS A 44 30.76 -0.92 10.04
C CYS A 44 29.86 0.12 10.73
N LEU A 45 28.95 -0.29 11.61
CA LEU A 45 28.06 0.64 12.31
C LEU A 45 28.74 1.23 13.55
N PRO A 46 28.43 2.48 13.94
CA PRO A 46 28.83 3.05 15.21
C PRO A 46 28.38 2.17 16.39
N GLU A 47 29.21 2.07 17.43
CA GLU A 47 28.99 1.16 18.56
C GLU A 47 27.65 1.42 19.28
N ARG A 48 27.26 2.69 19.41
CA ARG A 48 25.98 3.06 20.01
C ARG A 48 24.77 2.54 19.20
N ILE A 49 24.88 2.49 17.86
CA ILE A 49 23.83 1.96 16.97
C ILE A 49 23.78 0.43 17.09
N LYS A 50 24.92 -0.24 17.14
CA LYS A 50 25.00 -1.69 17.38
C LYS A 50 24.32 -2.07 18.71
N ASN A 51 24.64 -1.34 19.79
CA ASN A 51 24.06 -1.59 21.09
C ASN A 51 22.54 -1.38 21.12
N GLU A 52 22.02 -0.40 20.39
CA GLU A 52 20.58 -0.17 20.28
C GLU A 52 19.88 -1.26 19.47
N ILE A 53 20.49 -1.71 18.37
CA ILE A 53 20.02 -2.86 17.58
C ILE A 53 19.91 -4.11 18.46
N LEU A 54 20.94 -4.38 19.28
CA LEU A 54 20.93 -5.50 20.23
C LEU A 54 19.83 -5.34 21.29
N ARG A 55 19.62 -4.13 21.79
CA ARG A 55 18.59 -3.83 22.79
C ARG A 55 17.17 -4.10 22.28
N ILE A 56 16.90 -3.85 21.00
CA ILE A 56 15.61 -4.15 20.37
C ILE A 56 15.48 -5.61 19.89
N GLY A 57 16.44 -6.46 20.24
CA GLY A 57 16.38 -7.90 19.98
C GLY A 57 16.73 -8.33 18.54
N ILE A 58 17.33 -7.43 17.76
CA ILE A 58 17.87 -7.78 16.44
C ILE A 58 19.31 -8.27 16.66
N SER A 59 19.59 -9.54 16.32
CA SER A 59 20.95 -10.04 16.37
C SER A 59 21.80 -9.42 15.24
N PRO A 60 23.12 -9.18 15.49
CA PRO A 60 24.02 -8.73 14.43
C PRO A 60 24.08 -9.67 13.21
N GLU A 61 23.73 -10.93 13.40
CA GLU A 61 23.72 -11.98 12.37
C GLU A 61 22.45 -11.91 11.51
N ASP A 62 21.35 -11.32 12.03
CA ASP A 62 20.11 -11.06 11.27
C ASP A 62 20.25 -9.88 10.32
N PHE A 63 21.33 -9.14 10.39
CA PHE A 63 21.72 -8.08 9.45
C PHE A 63 22.26 -8.62 8.13
N HIS A 64 22.01 -9.90 7.83
CA HIS A 64 22.47 -10.48 6.58
C HIS A 64 21.71 -9.99 5.37
N LEU A 65 22.49 -9.43 4.45
CA LEU A 65 22.23 -9.35 3.00
C LEU A 65 21.13 -8.36 2.55
N GLY A 66 21.42 -7.07 2.62
CA GLY A 66 20.78 -6.09 1.71
C GLY A 66 19.31 -5.77 1.93
N GLN A 67 18.65 -6.44 2.87
CA GLN A 67 17.29 -6.14 3.31
C GLN A 67 17.20 -6.23 4.84
N VAL A 68 17.65 -5.19 5.52
CA VAL A 68 17.34 -5.04 6.94
C VAL A 68 15.83 -4.93 7.09
N GLY A 69 15.19 -5.93 7.66
CA GLY A 69 13.74 -5.97 7.81
C GLY A 69 13.31 -6.62 9.10
N ILE A 70 12.26 -6.11 9.70
CA ILE A 70 11.65 -6.61 10.93
C ILE A 70 10.27 -7.14 10.57
N ASN A 71 10.00 -8.38 10.95
CA ASN A 71 8.66 -8.95 10.93
C ASN A 71 7.94 -8.58 12.23
N LEU A 72 6.72 -8.07 12.12
CA LEU A 72 5.95 -7.56 13.23
C LEU A 72 4.92 -8.58 13.74
N PRO A 73 4.47 -8.48 15.01
CA PRO A 73 3.48 -9.39 15.59
C PRO A 73 2.13 -9.39 14.86
N ASP A 74 1.77 -8.30 14.18
CA ASP A 74 0.60 -8.22 13.31
C ASP A 74 0.76 -8.97 11.97
N GLY A 75 1.91 -9.64 11.77
CA GLY A 75 2.27 -10.35 10.56
C GLY A 75 2.75 -9.45 9.41
N ALA A 76 2.90 -8.15 9.64
CA ALA A 76 3.46 -7.19 8.70
C ALA A 76 4.99 -7.21 8.70
N ARG A 77 5.59 -6.43 7.81
CA ARG A 77 7.04 -6.28 7.71
C ARG A 77 7.45 -4.84 7.49
N LEU A 78 8.44 -4.38 8.23
CA LEU A 78 9.18 -3.15 8.00
C LEU A 78 10.56 -3.49 7.47
N TYR A 79 11.03 -2.80 6.44
CA TYR A 79 12.37 -3.01 5.88
C TYR A 79 12.87 -1.74 5.19
N ILE A 80 14.16 -1.73 4.86
CA ILE A 80 14.79 -0.65 4.12
C ILE A 80 14.88 -1.08 2.66
N ASP A 81 14.24 -0.31 1.77
CA ASP A 81 14.39 -0.44 0.32
C ASP A 81 15.17 0.77 -0.23
N GLY A 82 16.42 0.51 -0.62
CA GLY A 82 17.35 1.57 -1.00
C GLY A 82 17.65 2.51 0.17
N SER A 83 17.10 3.71 0.16
CA SER A 83 17.26 4.72 1.22
C SER A 83 15.94 5.03 1.96
N HIS A 84 14.90 4.23 1.77
CA HIS A 84 13.57 4.48 2.32
C HIS A 84 13.13 3.37 3.26
N ILE A 85 12.37 3.74 4.29
CA ILE A 85 11.61 2.78 5.09
C ILE A 85 10.43 2.31 4.25
N GLU A 86 10.35 1.02 3.99
CA GLU A 86 9.21 0.40 3.36
C GLU A 86 8.41 -0.41 4.36
N ALA A 87 7.10 -0.21 4.38
CA ALA A 87 6.16 -0.93 5.21
C ALA A 87 5.26 -1.80 4.35
N SER A 88 5.20 -3.09 4.65
CA SER A 88 4.29 -4.03 4.01
C SER A 88 3.28 -4.53 5.02
N THR A 89 2.00 -4.18 4.83
CA THR A 89 0.93 -4.69 5.69
C THR A 89 0.79 -6.21 5.55
N SER A 90 0.31 -6.85 6.58
CA SER A 90 -0.11 -8.26 6.51
C SER A 90 -1.24 -8.48 5.48
N GLU A 91 -1.44 -9.73 5.09
CA GLU A 91 -2.47 -10.12 4.14
C GLU A 91 -3.86 -9.92 4.73
N CYS A 92 -4.77 -9.35 3.93
CA CYS A 92 -6.14 -9.03 4.31
C CYS A 92 -7.16 -9.67 3.35
N ARG A 93 -8.36 -9.92 3.85
CA ARG A 93 -9.54 -10.31 3.06
C ARG A 93 -10.62 -9.24 3.03
N ASP A 94 -10.43 -8.17 3.75
CA ASP A 94 -11.35 -7.05 3.90
C ASP A 94 -10.58 -5.73 3.71
N PRO A 95 -11.06 -4.79 2.89
CA PRO A 95 -10.39 -3.50 2.68
C PRO A 95 -10.34 -2.62 3.94
N ARG A 96 -11.23 -2.81 4.93
CA ARG A 96 -11.16 -2.14 6.23
C ARG A 96 -9.97 -2.63 7.04
N GLN A 97 -9.66 -3.95 6.98
CA GLN A 97 -8.44 -4.48 7.59
C GLN A 97 -7.19 -3.80 7.01
N VAL A 98 -7.16 -3.57 5.68
CA VAL A 98 -6.04 -2.84 5.06
C VAL A 98 -5.92 -1.43 5.63
N VAL A 99 -7.04 -0.69 5.77
CA VAL A 99 -7.05 0.66 6.34
C VAL A 99 -6.52 0.65 7.77
N CYS A 100 -7.02 -0.25 8.62
CA CYS A 100 -6.59 -0.33 10.01
C CYS A 100 -5.10 -0.70 10.13
N LEU A 101 -4.62 -1.64 9.31
CA LEU A 101 -3.21 -2.03 9.28
C LEU A 101 -2.31 -0.91 8.74
N GLU A 102 -2.73 -0.15 7.73
CA GLU A 102 -1.98 1.04 7.30
C GLU A 102 -1.88 2.07 8.43
N LYS A 103 -2.97 2.31 9.16
CA LYS A 103 -2.96 3.25 10.30
C LYS A 103 -2.13 2.73 11.48
N ALA A 104 -2.17 1.43 11.75
CA ALA A 104 -1.30 0.79 12.73
C ALA A 104 0.18 0.96 12.36
N MET A 105 0.51 0.72 11.09
CA MET A 105 1.87 0.85 10.57
C MET A 105 2.36 2.31 10.60
N GLU A 106 1.52 3.28 10.22
CA GLU A 106 1.83 4.71 10.35
C GLU A 106 2.18 5.06 11.81
N ARG A 107 1.44 4.53 12.77
CA ARG A 107 1.69 4.75 14.20
C ARG A 107 3.00 4.10 14.65
N ILE A 108 3.25 2.85 14.31
CA ILE A 108 4.50 2.15 14.65
C ILE A 108 5.71 2.92 14.10
N ILE A 109 5.66 3.34 12.84
CA ILE A 109 6.75 4.10 12.23
C ILE A 109 6.92 5.47 12.88
N TYR A 110 5.83 6.15 13.23
CA TYR A 110 5.89 7.44 13.89
C TYR A 110 6.49 7.33 15.30
N GLU A 111 6.08 6.33 16.07
CA GLU A 111 6.65 6.06 17.41
C GLU A 111 8.15 5.72 17.33
N ALA A 112 8.55 4.92 16.34
CA ALA A 112 9.96 4.64 16.06
C ALA A 112 10.74 5.91 15.68
N ALA A 113 10.13 6.80 14.87
CA ALA A 113 10.75 8.09 14.53
C ALA A 113 10.94 9.00 15.75
N LEU A 114 10.02 9.00 16.71
CA LEU A 114 10.19 9.75 17.98
C LEU A 114 11.37 9.22 18.79
N GLN A 115 11.51 7.91 18.91
CA GLN A 115 12.67 7.30 19.59
C GLN A 115 13.98 7.62 18.86
N ALA A 116 13.98 7.55 17.54
CA ALA A 116 15.15 7.90 16.74
C ALA A 116 15.52 9.39 16.89
N GLN A 117 14.56 10.30 17.05
CA GLN A 117 14.81 11.72 17.35
C GLN A 117 15.56 11.90 18.68
N GLU A 118 15.18 11.14 19.72
CA GLU A 118 15.87 11.19 21.02
C GLU A 118 17.32 10.71 20.90
N ILE A 119 17.56 9.69 20.09
CA ILE A 119 18.90 9.13 19.88
C ILE A 119 19.80 10.08 19.08
N CYS A 120 19.31 10.64 17.99
CA CYS A 120 20.12 11.45 17.09
C CYS A 120 20.11 12.96 17.40
N GLY A 121 19.23 13.42 18.31
CA GLY A 121 19.08 14.83 18.67
C GLY A 121 18.54 15.72 17.54
N ARG A 122 17.91 15.14 16.53
CA ARG A 122 17.37 15.84 15.34
C ARG A 122 15.90 15.53 15.17
N GLN A 123 15.12 16.50 14.69
CA GLN A 123 13.72 16.29 14.37
C GLN A 123 13.59 15.45 13.10
N ILE A 124 12.76 14.39 13.15
CA ILE A 124 12.49 13.47 12.06
C ILE A 124 11.03 13.62 11.64
N PHE A 125 10.78 13.81 10.34
CA PHE A 125 9.46 13.85 9.75
C PHE A 125 9.30 12.64 8.81
N ILE A 126 8.15 11.99 8.86
CA ILE A 126 7.84 10.85 8.01
C ILE A 126 6.71 11.22 7.05
N PHE A 127 6.98 11.06 5.75
CA PHE A 127 6.03 11.40 4.70
C PHE A 127 5.68 10.15 3.89
N LYS A 128 4.40 9.93 3.61
CA LYS A 128 3.92 8.86 2.70
C LYS A 128 3.48 9.39 1.33
N ASN A 129 4.16 10.42 0.82
CA ASN A 129 3.96 10.95 -0.53
C ASN A 129 4.63 10.06 -1.60
N ASN A 130 4.18 10.17 -2.84
CA ASN A 130 4.70 9.36 -3.95
C ASN A 130 5.66 10.12 -4.88
N THR A 131 5.95 11.37 -4.61
CA THR A 131 6.91 12.17 -5.38
C THR A 131 7.45 13.31 -4.55
N ASP A 132 8.71 13.67 -4.78
CA ASP A 132 9.34 14.86 -4.20
C ASP A 132 9.18 16.12 -5.08
N GLY A 133 8.56 15.99 -6.26
CA GLY A 133 8.44 17.06 -7.24
C GLY A 133 9.75 17.46 -7.92
N ARG A 134 10.80 16.64 -7.79
CA ARG A 134 12.13 16.82 -8.39
C ARG A 134 12.53 15.68 -9.33
N GLY A 135 11.57 14.81 -9.67
CA GLY A 135 11.75 13.66 -10.56
C GLY A 135 11.87 12.32 -9.86
N ASN A 136 12.01 12.29 -8.53
CA ASN A 136 11.99 11.03 -7.78
C ASN A 136 10.55 10.62 -7.47
N SER A 137 10.30 9.32 -7.49
CA SER A 137 8.99 8.77 -7.20
C SER A 137 9.10 7.54 -6.30
N TYR A 138 8.20 7.47 -5.33
CA TYR A 138 8.07 6.41 -4.35
C TYR A 138 6.80 5.62 -4.62
N GLY A 139 6.86 4.29 -4.53
CA GLY A 139 5.73 3.44 -4.90
C GLY A 139 4.67 3.35 -3.79
N TYR A 140 3.45 3.08 -4.17
CA TYR A 140 2.41 2.50 -3.33
C TYR A 140 1.98 1.21 -4.03
N HIS A 141 2.47 0.08 -3.53
CA HIS A 141 2.32 -1.21 -4.19
C HIS A 141 1.10 -1.94 -3.67
N GLN A 142 0.23 -2.38 -4.56
CA GLN A 142 -0.98 -3.11 -4.25
C GLN A 142 -0.84 -4.54 -4.80
N ASN A 143 -0.96 -5.53 -3.91
CA ASN A 143 -0.79 -6.93 -4.27
C ASN A 143 -2.11 -7.68 -4.12
N PHE A 144 -2.52 -8.40 -5.16
CA PHE A 144 -3.72 -9.23 -5.18
C PHE A 144 -3.34 -10.67 -5.51
N ALA A 145 -3.74 -11.60 -4.66
CA ALA A 145 -3.61 -13.03 -4.94
C ALA A 145 -4.74 -13.46 -5.88
N LEU A 146 -4.38 -14.02 -7.02
CA LEU A 146 -5.30 -14.53 -8.03
C LEU A 146 -4.98 -16.01 -8.31
N LEU A 147 -5.95 -16.74 -8.85
CA LEU A 147 -5.69 -18.07 -9.37
C LEU A 147 -4.76 -17.98 -10.59
N ARG A 148 -3.80 -18.89 -10.69
CA ARG A 148 -2.69 -18.89 -11.67
C ARG A 148 -3.16 -18.60 -13.10
N ASN A 149 -4.10 -19.36 -13.59
CA ASN A 149 -4.55 -19.24 -14.98
C ASN A 149 -5.14 -17.86 -15.30
N PHE A 150 -5.88 -17.28 -14.37
CA PHE A 150 -6.44 -15.93 -14.57
C PHE A 150 -5.34 -14.85 -14.46
N PHE A 151 -4.40 -15.01 -13.55
CA PHE A 151 -3.24 -14.12 -13.44
C PHE A 151 -2.44 -14.07 -14.75
N GLU A 152 -2.13 -15.22 -15.34
CA GLU A 152 -1.40 -15.32 -16.62
C GLU A 152 -2.18 -14.67 -17.76
N GLU A 153 -3.49 -14.85 -17.76
CA GLU A 153 -4.38 -14.20 -18.72
C GLU A 153 -4.33 -12.66 -18.61
N LEU A 154 -4.25 -12.11 -17.40
CA LEU A 154 -4.07 -10.66 -17.21
C LEU A 154 -2.71 -10.14 -17.68
N LEU A 155 -1.70 -10.98 -17.74
CA LEU A 155 -0.38 -10.62 -18.27
C LEU A 155 -0.29 -10.74 -19.80
N ASN A 156 -1.18 -11.49 -20.42
CA ASN A 156 -1.20 -11.67 -21.87
C ASN A 156 -1.61 -10.36 -22.59
N GLU A 157 -0.78 -9.88 -23.53
CA GLU A 157 -0.93 -8.59 -24.16
C GLU A 157 -2.24 -8.44 -24.96
N GLY A 158 -2.70 -9.46 -25.63
CA GLY A 158 -3.93 -9.46 -26.41
C GLY A 158 -5.20 -9.78 -25.62
N SER A 159 -5.08 -10.02 -24.30
CA SER A 159 -6.20 -10.52 -23.52
C SER A 159 -7.33 -9.51 -23.37
N PHE A 160 -8.56 -10.00 -23.59
CA PHE A 160 -9.79 -9.31 -23.28
C PHE A 160 -9.87 -8.89 -21.81
N TRP A 161 -9.46 -9.77 -20.89
CA TRP A 161 -9.52 -9.53 -19.45
C TRP A 161 -8.52 -8.47 -19.00
N ARG A 162 -7.32 -8.46 -19.62
CA ARG A 162 -6.34 -7.40 -19.39
C ARG A 162 -6.88 -6.04 -19.85
N GLN A 163 -7.50 -5.95 -21.02
CA GLN A 163 -8.07 -4.69 -21.52
C GLN A 163 -9.21 -4.20 -20.61
N ALA A 164 -10.07 -5.10 -20.16
CA ALA A 164 -11.11 -4.79 -19.19
C ALA A 164 -10.51 -4.25 -17.88
N TRP A 165 -9.54 -4.97 -17.30
CA TRP A 165 -8.84 -4.55 -16.08
C TRP A 165 -8.14 -3.19 -16.21
N LEU A 166 -7.44 -2.95 -17.32
CA LEU A 166 -6.76 -1.68 -17.58
C LEU A 166 -7.74 -0.51 -17.61
N SER A 167 -8.91 -0.67 -18.25
CA SER A 167 -9.92 0.40 -18.30
C SER A 167 -10.37 0.82 -16.89
N PHE A 168 -10.44 -0.12 -15.96
CA PHE A 168 -10.79 0.13 -14.57
C PHE A 168 -9.67 0.88 -13.82
N ILE A 169 -8.44 0.33 -13.78
CA ILE A 169 -7.35 0.89 -12.98
C ILE A 169 -6.81 2.23 -13.50
N ILE A 170 -6.99 2.53 -14.78
CA ILE A 170 -6.61 3.81 -15.37
C ILE A 170 -7.56 4.90 -14.90
N SER A 171 -8.84 4.61 -14.81
CA SER A 171 -9.89 5.59 -14.51
C SER A 171 -10.23 5.70 -13.01
N ASP A 172 -9.79 4.76 -12.16
CA ASP A 172 -10.09 4.78 -10.72
C ASP A 172 -9.38 5.90 -9.94
N GLN A 173 -8.33 6.48 -10.53
CA GLN A 173 -7.61 7.59 -9.90
C GLN A 173 -8.50 8.80 -9.55
N ILE A 174 -9.67 8.94 -10.18
CA ILE A 174 -10.61 10.02 -9.87
C ILE A 174 -11.10 10.02 -8.41
N TYR A 175 -11.05 8.86 -7.73
CA TYR A 175 -11.36 8.75 -6.31
C TYR A 175 -10.21 8.17 -5.47
N THR A 176 -9.09 7.78 -6.08
CA THR A 176 -7.93 7.21 -5.38
C THR A 176 -6.67 8.07 -5.46
N GLY A 177 -6.68 9.15 -6.22
CA GLY A 177 -5.50 10.00 -6.38
C GLY A 177 -5.16 10.80 -5.13
N GLY A 178 -3.86 10.93 -4.85
CA GLY A 178 -3.32 11.64 -3.68
C GLY A 178 -3.18 13.15 -3.86
N GLY A 179 -3.38 13.65 -5.10
CA GLY A 179 -3.20 15.06 -5.45
C GLY A 179 -1.74 15.49 -5.52
N LYS A 180 -1.42 16.35 -6.50
CA LYS A 180 -0.07 16.89 -6.71
C LYS A 180 -0.13 18.31 -7.24
N VAL A 181 0.77 19.16 -6.74
CA VAL A 181 1.02 20.49 -7.29
C VAL A 181 1.99 20.40 -8.48
N GLY A 182 1.59 20.96 -9.61
CA GLY A 182 2.40 21.01 -10.81
C GLY A 182 2.56 19.65 -11.52
N SER A 183 3.50 19.62 -12.45
CA SER A 183 3.91 18.44 -13.22
C SER A 183 5.38 18.13 -13.00
N GLU A 184 5.81 16.90 -13.28
CA GLU A 184 7.22 16.55 -13.32
C GLU A 184 7.90 17.12 -14.58
N LYS A 185 9.23 17.20 -14.54
CA LYS A 185 10.04 17.64 -15.69
C LYS A 185 9.78 16.76 -16.90
N GLY A 186 9.43 17.38 -18.02
CA GLY A 186 9.05 16.69 -19.26
C GLY A 186 7.59 16.26 -19.33
N GLY A 187 6.79 16.40 -18.26
CA GLY A 187 5.35 16.24 -18.29
C GLY A 187 4.64 17.46 -18.87
N LYS A 188 3.39 17.29 -19.30
CA LYS A 188 2.53 18.41 -19.70
C LYS A 188 2.28 19.32 -18.51
N GLU A 189 2.59 20.61 -18.65
CA GLU A 189 2.41 21.59 -17.57
C GLU A 189 0.97 21.67 -17.06
N CYS A 190 0.83 21.77 -15.75
CA CYS A 190 -0.42 22.01 -15.06
C CYS A 190 -0.16 22.62 -13.67
N ASP A 191 -1.15 23.35 -13.15
CA ASP A 191 -1.09 23.89 -11.79
C ASP A 191 -1.30 22.81 -10.71
N TYR A 192 -2.14 21.82 -11.02
CA TYR A 192 -2.52 20.75 -10.11
C TYR A 192 -3.01 19.53 -10.88
N GLN A 193 -2.76 18.34 -10.33
CA GLN A 193 -3.23 17.07 -10.90
C GLN A 193 -3.74 16.10 -9.83
N ILE A 194 -4.52 15.11 -10.25
CA ILE A 194 -5.19 14.14 -9.37
C ILE A 194 -4.18 13.15 -8.78
N SER A 195 -3.32 12.56 -9.62
CA SER A 195 -2.37 11.52 -9.19
C SER A 195 -0.96 12.06 -9.05
N GLN A 196 -0.26 11.62 -8.03
CA GLN A 196 1.18 11.87 -7.84
C GLN A 196 2.05 11.00 -8.77
N ARG A 197 1.54 9.84 -9.13
CA ARG A 197 2.27 8.83 -9.91
C ARG A 197 2.15 9.01 -11.42
N ALA A 198 1.15 9.76 -11.92
CA ALA A 198 0.80 9.78 -13.33
C ALA A 198 1.97 10.17 -14.25
N ASP A 199 2.78 11.15 -13.89
CA ASP A 199 3.90 11.58 -14.72
C ASP A 199 5.03 10.55 -14.77
N HIS A 200 5.15 9.70 -13.76
CA HIS A 200 6.19 8.68 -13.65
C HIS A 200 5.84 7.36 -14.34
N ILE A 201 4.59 7.16 -14.77
CA ILE A 201 4.17 5.96 -15.48
C ILE A 201 4.50 6.09 -16.97
N SER A 202 5.20 5.10 -17.51
CA SER A 202 5.68 5.10 -18.91
C SER A 202 5.40 3.82 -19.68
N ALA A 203 4.91 2.76 -19.02
CA ALA A 203 4.58 1.49 -19.65
C ALA A 203 3.26 0.93 -19.13
N VAL A 204 2.63 0.06 -19.91
CA VAL A 204 1.41 -0.65 -19.49
C VAL A 204 1.78 -1.78 -18.54
N CYS A 205 2.77 -2.57 -18.91
CA CYS A 205 3.23 -3.73 -18.16
C CYS A 205 4.76 -3.80 -18.22
N GLY A 206 5.41 -4.22 -17.14
CA GLY A 206 6.88 -4.31 -17.10
C GLY A 206 7.39 -4.82 -15.76
N HIS A 207 8.69 -5.13 -15.70
CA HIS A 207 9.39 -5.50 -14.44
C HIS A 207 9.97 -4.29 -13.70
N ASP A 208 10.21 -3.21 -14.41
CA ASP A 208 10.95 -2.07 -13.88
C ASP A 208 10.11 -1.29 -12.87
N THR A 209 10.70 -0.97 -11.73
CA THR A 209 10.09 -0.15 -10.69
C THR A 209 10.78 1.21 -10.52
N MET A 210 11.92 1.41 -11.20
CA MET A 210 12.76 2.62 -11.07
C MET A 210 12.52 3.61 -12.21
N ASP A 211 12.80 3.24 -13.46
CA ASP A 211 12.83 4.18 -14.59
C ASP A 211 11.59 4.07 -15.49
N LYS A 212 11.30 2.87 -15.99
CA LYS A 212 10.17 2.60 -16.89
C LYS A 212 8.99 1.99 -16.12
N ARG A 213 8.46 2.75 -15.16
CA ARG A 213 7.40 2.28 -14.27
C ARG A 213 6.13 1.93 -15.04
N PRO A 214 5.63 0.69 -14.94
CA PRO A 214 4.39 0.28 -15.58
C PRO A 214 3.16 0.57 -14.73
N LEU A 215 1.97 0.45 -15.34
CA LEU A 215 0.70 0.37 -14.61
C LEU A 215 0.62 -0.94 -13.81
N ILE A 216 1.06 -2.05 -14.41
CA ILE A 216 1.09 -3.39 -13.84
C ILE A 216 2.53 -3.90 -13.87
N ASN A 217 3.06 -4.26 -12.71
CA ASN A 217 4.34 -4.95 -12.63
C ASN A 217 4.11 -6.47 -12.70
N TYR A 218 4.81 -7.15 -13.58
CA TYR A 218 4.64 -8.59 -13.78
C TYR A 218 5.70 -9.45 -13.05
N ARG A 219 6.37 -8.89 -12.03
CA ARG A 219 7.20 -9.68 -11.11
C ARG A 219 6.30 -10.68 -10.38
N ASP A 220 6.35 -11.92 -10.81
CA ASP A 220 5.54 -13.01 -10.27
C ASP A 220 6.26 -13.66 -9.08
N GLU A 221 6.03 -13.14 -7.91
CA GLU A 221 6.54 -13.66 -6.64
C GLU A 221 5.36 -13.84 -5.67
N PRO A 222 4.53 -14.90 -5.85
CA PRO A 222 3.33 -15.08 -5.02
C PRO A 222 3.67 -15.43 -3.57
N LEU A 223 4.91 -15.92 -3.32
CA LEU A 223 5.34 -16.42 -2.01
C LEU A 223 4.31 -17.44 -1.45
N ALA A 224 3.86 -18.32 -2.35
CA ALA A 224 2.88 -19.36 -2.15
C ALA A 224 3.09 -20.42 -3.24
N ASP A 225 2.23 -21.43 -3.31
CA ASP A 225 2.24 -22.42 -4.40
C ASP A 225 2.02 -21.71 -5.75
N ARG A 226 3.06 -21.73 -6.60
CA ARG A 226 3.08 -21.05 -7.91
C ARG A 226 2.15 -21.69 -8.93
N ASP A 227 1.86 -22.95 -8.80
CA ASP A 227 0.94 -23.65 -9.72
C ASP A 227 -0.51 -23.24 -9.46
N LYS A 228 -0.78 -22.73 -8.25
CA LYS A 228 -2.11 -22.36 -7.81
C LYS A 228 -2.32 -20.84 -7.78
N TRP A 229 -1.32 -20.09 -7.39
CA TRP A 229 -1.42 -18.64 -7.14
C TRP A 229 -0.51 -17.82 -8.03
N GLY A 230 -1.01 -16.66 -8.47
CA GLY A 230 -0.26 -15.56 -9.04
C GLY A 230 -0.41 -14.30 -8.20
N ARG A 231 0.63 -13.47 -8.16
CA ARG A 231 0.62 -12.17 -7.49
C ARG A 231 0.46 -11.05 -8.50
N LEU A 232 -0.75 -10.51 -8.63
CA LEU A 232 -0.96 -9.30 -9.41
C LEU A 232 -0.43 -8.09 -8.64
N HIS A 233 0.59 -7.45 -9.18
CA HIS A 233 1.30 -6.34 -8.58
C HIS A 233 0.98 -5.04 -9.32
N VAL A 234 0.12 -4.19 -8.73
CA VAL A 234 -0.31 -2.90 -9.29
C VAL A 234 0.50 -1.79 -8.63
N ILE A 235 1.26 -1.03 -9.42
CA ILE A 235 2.20 -0.04 -8.90
C ILE A 235 1.87 1.42 -9.26
N CYS A 236 0.79 1.65 -9.99
CA CYS A 236 0.38 2.99 -10.44
C CYS A 236 -0.42 3.79 -9.40
N GLY A 237 -0.82 3.18 -8.29
CA GLY A 237 -1.62 3.84 -7.26
C GLY A 237 -0.83 4.85 -6.42
N ASP A 238 -1.53 5.87 -5.91
CA ASP A 238 -1.01 6.83 -4.96
C ASP A 238 -1.20 6.36 -3.51
N SER A 239 -0.34 6.80 -2.60
CA SER A 239 -0.57 6.73 -1.16
C SER A 239 -1.67 7.70 -0.75
N ASN A 240 -2.62 7.22 0.06
CA ASN A 240 -3.71 8.03 0.56
C ASN A 240 -3.55 8.31 2.06
N MET A 241 -3.88 9.53 2.46
CA MET A 241 -4.10 9.89 3.86
C MET A 241 -5.55 9.57 4.26
N SER A 242 -6.48 9.75 3.31
CA SER A 242 -7.90 9.41 3.47
C SER A 242 -8.14 7.90 3.54
N GLU A 243 -8.77 7.49 4.62
CA GLU A 243 -9.14 6.09 4.86
C GLU A 243 -10.20 5.58 3.87
N ILE A 244 -11.14 6.45 3.51
CA ILE A 244 -12.16 6.14 2.49
C ILE A 244 -11.50 5.91 1.13
N ALA A 245 -10.54 6.76 0.73
CA ALA A 245 -9.84 6.59 -0.53
C ALA A 245 -9.01 5.30 -0.56
N THR A 246 -8.33 4.95 0.54
CA THR A 246 -7.62 3.67 0.69
C THR A 246 -8.58 2.49 0.61
N CYS A 247 -9.67 2.51 1.35
CA CYS A 247 -10.68 1.45 1.36
C CYS A 247 -11.25 1.19 -0.03
N LEU A 248 -11.62 2.25 -0.74
CA LEU A 248 -12.17 2.14 -2.10
C LEU A 248 -11.12 1.70 -3.11
N LYS A 249 -9.88 2.19 -3.00
CA LYS A 249 -8.77 1.81 -3.87
C LYS A 249 -8.53 0.30 -3.85
N ILE A 250 -8.49 -0.28 -2.66
CA ILE A 250 -8.23 -1.71 -2.49
C ILE A 250 -9.51 -2.51 -2.71
N GLY A 251 -10.62 -2.10 -2.09
CA GLY A 251 -11.89 -2.84 -2.15
C GLY A 251 -12.48 -2.90 -3.55
N ALA A 252 -12.55 -1.78 -4.28
CA ALA A 252 -13.11 -1.79 -5.63
C ALA A 252 -12.27 -2.62 -6.60
N LYS A 253 -10.92 -2.54 -6.51
CA LYS A 253 -10.03 -3.40 -7.30
C LYS A 253 -10.24 -4.88 -7.01
N ALA A 254 -10.34 -5.25 -5.72
CA ALA A 254 -10.59 -6.62 -5.32
C ALA A 254 -11.94 -7.14 -5.86
N LEU A 255 -12.99 -6.30 -5.83
CA LEU A 255 -14.31 -6.66 -6.36
C LEU A 255 -14.28 -6.85 -7.88
N VAL A 256 -13.62 -5.95 -8.62
CA VAL A 256 -13.49 -6.10 -10.07
C VAL A 256 -12.69 -7.34 -10.43
N LEU A 257 -11.54 -7.57 -9.78
CA LEU A 257 -10.72 -8.77 -10.03
C LEU A 257 -11.50 -10.06 -9.73
N ASN A 258 -12.24 -10.09 -8.63
CA ASN A 258 -13.07 -11.24 -8.28
C ASN A 258 -14.18 -11.50 -9.32
N MET A 259 -14.85 -10.44 -9.79
CA MET A 259 -15.86 -10.55 -10.85
C MET A 259 -15.26 -11.04 -12.17
N LEU A 260 -14.15 -10.44 -12.62
CA LEU A 260 -13.48 -10.84 -13.86
C LEU A 260 -12.94 -12.28 -13.78
N GLN A 261 -12.36 -12.67 -12.64
CA GLN A 261 -11.89 -14.04 -12.41
C GLN A 261 -13.04 -15.04 -12.44
N HIS A 262 -14.17 -14.74 -11.80
CA HIS A 262 -15.36 -15.57 -11.85
C HIS A 262 -15.82 -15.76 -13.30
N GLN A 263 -16.01 -14.67 -14.03
CA GLN A 263 -16.45 -14.69 -15.43
C GLN A 263 -15.46 -15.41 -16.36
N TYR A 264 -14.15 -15.32 -16.08
CA TYR A 264 -13.13 -16.07 -16.82
C TYR A 264 -13.35 -17.58 -16.68
N PHE A 265 -13.58 -18.07 -15.46
CA PHE A 265 -13.76 -19.50 -15.20
C PHE A 265 -15.16 -20.02 -15.61
N THR A 266 -16.19 -19.19 -15.56
CA THR A 266 -17.53 -19.53 -16.07
C THR A 266 -17.66 -19.34 -17.57
N ARG A 267 -16.60 -18.82 -18.23
CA ARG A 267 -16.58 -18.49 -19.68
C ARG A 267 -17.59 -17.41 -20.06
N GLU A 268 -18.06 -16.63 -19.13
CA GLU A 268 -18.87 -15.45 -19.38
C GLU A 268 -17.98 -14.30 -19.87
N LYS A 269 -18.22 -13.83 -21.08
CA LYS A 269 -17.41 -12.77 -21.71
C LYS A 269 -18.34 -11.65 -22.23
N PRO A 270 -18.74 -10.70 -21.35
CA PRO A 270 -19.66 -9.64 -21.73
C PRO A 270 -19.07 -8.75 -22.82
N ASP A 271 -19.74 -8.67 -23.98
CA ASP A 271 -19.27 -7.85 -25.10
C ASP A 271 -19.23 -6.36 -24.76
N GLU A 272 -20.05 -5.92 -23.82
CA GLU A 272 -20.11 -4.55 -23.33
C GLU A 272 -18.76 -4.04 -22.79
N TYR A 273 -17.89 -4.93 -22.31
CA TYR A 273 -16.56 -4.54 -21.83
C TYR A 273 -15.67 -3.98 -22.95
N LYS A 274 -15.87 -4.42 -24.18
CA LYS A 274 -15.13 -3.89 -25.35
C LYS A 274 -15.33 -2.38 -25.52
N ASN A 275 -16.49 -1.85 -25.10
CA ASN A 275 -16.80 -0.43 -25.14
C ASN A 275 -15.99 0.41 -24.16
N LEU A 276 -15.25 -0.24 -23.26
CA LEU A 276 -14.41 0.39 -22.25
C LEU A 276 -12.91 0.26 -22.54
N PHE A 277 -12.52 -0.54 -23.55
CA PHE A 277 -11.11 -0.76 -23.89
C PHE A 277 -10.46 0.52 -24.36
N ILE A 278 -9.34 0.88 -23.73
CA ILE A 278 -8.63 2.14 -23.96
C ILE A 278 -7.44 1.87 -24.89
N SER A 279 -7.36 2.62 -26.00
CA SER A 279 -6.33 2.42 -27.03
C SER A 279 -4.93 2.85 -26.59
N ASP A 280 -4.82 3.91 -25.77
CA ASP A 280 -3.56 4.39 -25.18
C ASP A 280 -3.69 4.45 -23.65
N PRO A 281 -3.41 3.35 -22.94
CA PRO A 281 -3.55 3.28 -21.50
C PRO A 281 -2.66 4.27 -20.72
N VAL A 282 -1.43 4.47 -21.13
CA VAL A 282 -0.47 5.36 -20.46
C VAL A 282 -0.84 6.82 -20.66
N GLY A 283 -1.12 7.20 -21.92
CA GLY A 283 -1.57 8.56 -22.24
C GLY A 283 -2.90 8.90 -21.57
N ALA A 284 -3.84 7.95 -21.53
CA ALA A 284 -5.11 8.09 -20.85
C ALA A 284 -4.92 8.31 -19.33
N PHE A 285 -4.05 7.53 -18.68
CA PHE A 285 -3.74 7.67 -17.25
C PHE A 285 -3.23 9.08 -16.93
N LYS A 286 -2.29 9.61 -17.74
CA LYS A 286 -1.76 10.97 -17.61
C LYS A 286 -2.81 12.05 -17.89
N ALA A 287 -3.67 11.83 -18.87
CA ALA A 287 -4.72 12.79 -19.26
C ALA A 287 -5.78 12.93 -18.17
N ILE A 288 -6.24 11.81 -17.58
CA ILE A 288 -7.20 11.80 -16.48
C ILE A 288 -6.63 12.57 -15.28
N SER A 289 -5.36 12.36 -14.93
CA SER A 289 -4.73 13.03 -13.79
C SER A 289 -4.84 14.55 -13.87
N ARG A 290 -4.88 15.11 -15.07
CA ARG A 290 -4.97 16.56 -15.32
C ARG A 290 -6.40 17.07 -15.48
N ASP A 291 -7.38 16.17 -15.59
CA ASP A 291 -8.79 16.56 -15.66
C ASP A 291 -9.43 16.61 -14.27
N LEU A 292 -9.33 17.76 -13.62
CA LEU A 292 -9.91 17.98 -12.30
C LEU A 292 -11.45 18.00 -12.29
N THR A 293 -12.09 17.90 -13.45
CA THR A 293 -13.54 17.73 -13.56
C THR A 293 -13.94 16.26 -13.56
N CYS A 294 -13.03 15.36 -13.93
CA CYS A 294 -13.23 13.94 -14.16
C CYS A 294 -14.25 13.63 -15.31
N GLN A 295 -14.71 14.64 -16.04
CA GLN A 295 -15.82 14.55 -16.98
C GLN A 295 -15.41 14.84 -18.43
N LYS A 296 -14.15 15.21 -18.69
CA LYS A 296 -13.71 15.44 -20.07
C LYS A 296 -13.60 14.11 -20.82
N PRO A 297 -14.13 14.03 -22.05
CA PRO A 297 -14.06 12.83 -22.87
C PRO A 297 -12.65 12.69 -23.48
N LEU A 298 -11.70 12.25 -22.67
CA LEU A 298 -10.28 12.16 -23.02
C LEU A 298 -9.85 10.76 -23.47
N LEU A 299 -10.63 9.73 -23.13
CA LEU A 299 -10.26 8.34 -23.30
C LEU A 299 -10.78 7.80 -24.63
N PHE A 300 -9.89 7.42 -25.52
CA PHE A 300 -10.24 6.81 -26.79
C PHE A 300 -10.59 5.33 -26.57
N THR A 301 -11.84 4.97 -26.86
CA THR A 301 -12.37 3.62 -26.83
C THR A 301 -12.87 3.20 -28.22
N ALA A 302 -13.21 1.94 -28.39
CA ALA A 302 -13.76 1.44 -29.64
C ALA A 302 -15.02 2.22 -30.12
N ASN A 303 -15.81 2.74 -29.17
CA ASN A 303 -17.06 3.44 -29.41
C ASN A 303 -16.95 4.98 -29.23
N GLY A 304 -15.79 5.55 -29.51
CA GLY A 304 -15.53 6.98 -29.38
C GLY A 304 -14.87 7.37 -28.07
N LYS A 305 -14.96 8.65 -27.71
CA LYS A 305 -14.30 9.17 -26.51
C LYS A 305 -15.21 9.09 -25.30
N LYS A 306 -14.65 8.67 -24.17
CA LYS A 306 -15.30 8.63 -22.85
C LYS A 306 -14.52 9.43 -21.83
N SER A 307 -15.19 9.90 -20.79
CA SER A 307 -14.58 10.44 -19.59
C SER A 307 -14.25 9.34 -18.59
N ALA A 308 -13.35 9.63 -17.64
CA ALA A 308 -13.05 8.71 -16.56
C ALA A 308 -14.29 8.42 -15.69
N LEU A 309 -15.13 9.43 -15.47
CA LEU A 309 -16.38 9.28 -14.72
C LEU A 309 -17.36 8.32 -15.43
N GLU A 310 -17.53 8.43 -16.75
CA GLU A 310 -18.41 7.52 -17.52
C GLU A 310 -17.93 6.07 -17.43
N ILE A 311 -16.62 5.83 -17.59
CA ILE A 311 -16.05 4.48 -17.45
C ILE A 311 -16.28 3.95 -16.05
N GLN A 312 -16.02 4.74 -15.00
CA GLN A 312 -16.22 4.31 -13.62
C GLN A 312 -17.70 4.10 -13.26
N LYS A 313 -18.61 4.87 -13.83
CA LYS A 313 -20.07 4.64 -13.67
C LYS A 313 -20.50 3.32 -14.34
N THR A 314 -19.97 3.01 -15.52
CA THR A 314 -20.22 1.73 -16.18
C THR A 314 -19.71 0.55 -15.35
N TRP A 315 -18.49 0.62 -14.84
CA TRP A 315 -17.95 -0.38 -13.92
C TRP A 315 -18.79 -0.50 -12.63
N SER A 316 -19.35 0.62 -12.13
CA SER A 316 -20.25 0.60 -10.97
C SER A 316 -21.51 -0.19 -11.23
N ALA A 317 -22.10 -0.04 -12.42
CA ALA A 317 -23.27 -0.80 -12.81
C ALA A 317 -22.96 -2.30 -12.94
N PHE A 318 -21.83 -2.68 -13.54
CA PHE A 318 -21.39 -4.08 -13.61
C PHE A 318 -21.20 -4.71 -12.23
N LEU A 319 -20.50 -4.02 -11.33
CA LEU A 319 -20.29 -4.50 -9.96
C LEU A 319 -21.62 -4.63 -9.20
N ARG A 320 -22.50 -3.63 -9.31
CA ARG A 320 -23.82 -3.70 -8.69
C ARG A 320 -24.58 -4.92 -9.18
N ASN A 321 -24.67 -5.14 -10.49
CA ASN A 321 -25.39 -6.26 -11.07
C ASN A 321 -24.80 -7.60 -10.64
N PHE A 322 -23.47 -7.73 -10.68
CA PHE A 322 -22.78 -8.96 -10.27
C PHE A 322 -23.02 -9.30 -8.80
N TYR A 323 -22.86 -8.33 -7.89
CA TYR A 323 -22.96 -8.58 -6.45
C TYR A 323 -24.39 -8.52 -5.89
N LEU A 324 -25.35 -7.88 -6.57
CA LEU A 324 -26.76 -7.95 -6.16
C LEU A 324 -27.38 -9.32 -6.40
N HIS A 325 -26.94 -10.02 -7.46
CA HIS A 325 -27.47 -11.31 -7.86
C HIS A 325 -26.68 -12.48 -7.29
N SER A 326 -25.53 -12.26 -6.67
CA SER A 326 -24.71 -13.31 -6.08
C SER A 326 -24.93 -13.44 -4.58
N PHE A 327 -24.96 -14.68 -4.08
CA PHE A 327 -25.02 -15.04 -2.65
C PHE A 327 -23.91 -14.40 -1.80
N CYS A 328 -22.88 -13.79 -2.42
CA CYS A 328 -21.75 -13.18 -1.74
C CYS A 328 -22.12 -11.96 -0.88
N ARG A 329 -23.20 -11.24 -1.19
CA ARG A 329 -23.64 -10.05 -0.44
C ARG A 329 -23.94 -10.35 1.03
N TYR A 330 -24.50 -11.51 1.31
CA TYR A 330 -24.89 -11.89 2.67
C TYR A 330 -23.74 -12.42 3.53
N ARG A 331 -22.61 -12.79 2.92
CA ARG A 331 -21.45 -13.32 3.64
C ARG A 331 -20.40 -12.28 4.01
N ASN A 332 -20.29 -11.19 3.24
CA ASN A 332 -19.24 -10.18 3.42
C ASN A 332 -19.85 -8.76 3.35
N ARG A 333 -20.16 -8.20 4.49
CA ARG A 333 -20.75 -6.84 4.64
C ARG A 333 -19.98 -5.76 3.88
N TRP A 334 -18.66 -5.82 3.89
CA TRP A 334 -17.80 -4.83 3.22
C TRP A 334 -18.05 -4.69 1.71
N ILE A 335 -18.53 -5.75 1.06
CA ILE A 335 -18.85 -5.73 -0.39
C ILE A 335 -19.93 -4.67 -0.68
N GLY A 336 -21.05 -4.74 0.06
CA GLY A 336 -22.13 -3.76 -0.08
C GLY A 336 -21.65 -2.34 0.23
N GLU A 337 -20.89 -2.18 1.31
CA GLU A 337 -20.36 -0.87 1.73
C GLU A 337 -19.45 -0.24 0.66
N VAL A 338 -18.55 -1.01 0.04
CA VAL A 338 -17.67 -0.53 -1.04
C VAL A 338 -18.48 -0.15 -2.29
N VAL A 339 -19.44 -1.00 -2.70
CA VAL A 339 -20.28 -0.72 -3.88
C VAL A 339 -21.11 0.54 -3.67
N GLU A 340 -21.79 0.66 -2.54
CA GLU A 340 -22.65 1.81 -2.23
C GLU A 340 -21.85 3.10 -2.07
N LYS A 341 -20.74 3.08 -1.32
CA LYS A 341 -19.89 4.26 -1.12
C LYS A 341 -19.28 4.74 -2.43
N ARG A 342 -18.83 3.80 -3.27
CA ARG A 342 -18.30 4.14 -4.59
C ARG A 342 -19.35 4.80 -5.47
N GLU A 343 -20.59 4.29 -5.52
CA GLU A 343 -21.68 4.91 -6.27
C GLU A 343 -22.00 6.32 -5.78
N GLN A 344 -22.01 6.53 -4.47
CA GLN A 344 -22.21 7.85 -3.89
C GLN A 344 -21.12 8.82 -4.35
N ILE A 345 -19.85 8.42 -4.29
CA ILE A 345 -18.73 9.26 -4.71
C ILE A 345 -18.82 9.59 -6.22
N LEU A 346 -19.18 8.64 -7.07
CA LEU A 346 -19.36 8.90 -8.50
C LEU A 346 -20.51 9.90 -8.77
N LYS A 347 -21.62 9.80 -8.03
CA LYS A 347 -22.73 10.77 -8.09
C LYS A 347 -22.29 12.15 -7.63
N TRP A 348 -21.52 12.25 -6.54
CA TRP A 348 -20.99 13.50 -6.06
C TRP A 348 -19.93 14.10 -6.99
N THR A 349 -19.12 13.25 -7.64
CA THR A 349 -18.16 13.70 -8.66
C THR A 349 -18.87 14.32 -9.87
N GLU A 350 -19.96 13.71 -10.34
CA GLU A 350 -20.78 14.23 -11.42
C GLU A 350 -21.35 15.63 -11.10
N LYS A 351 -21.77 15.85 -9.85
CA LYS A 351 -22.33 17.10 -9.37
C LYS A 351 -21.28 18.11 -8.87
N HIS A 352 -20.00 17.74 -8.92
CA HIS A 352 -18.92 18.54 -8.31
C HIS A 352 -19.16 18.88 -6.82
N ASP A 353 -19.80 17.98 -6.09
CA ASP A 353 -20.21 18.20 -4.70
C ASP A 353 -19.02 18.46 -3.79
N ARG A 354 -19.18 19.41 -2.87
CA ARG A 354 -18.14 19.78 -1.91
C ARG A 354 -17.92 18.73 -0.81
N ILE A 355 -18.82 17.79 -0.64
CA ILE A 355 -18.63 16.69 0.31
C ILE A 355 -17.36 15.88 -0.02
N LEU A 356 -16.96 15.84 -1.29
CA LEU A 356 -15.71 15.22 -1.72
C LEU A 356 -14.47 15.90 -1.15
N ASP A 357 -14.57 17.15 -0.69
CA ASP A 357 -13.49 17.90 -0.05
C ASP A 357 -13.25 17.46 1.42
N SER A 358 -13.98 16.45 1.90
CA SER A 358 -13.77 15.75 3.18
C SER A 358 -13.48 14.26 3.03
N ILE A 359 -13.44 13.76 1.78
CA ILE A 359 -13.35 12.31 1.50
C ILE A 359 -12.13 11.97 0.64
N LEU A 360 -11.86 12.73 -0.42
CA LEU A 360 -10.83 12.42 -1.42
C LEU A 360 -9.58 13.26 -1.24
N ASP A 361 -8.42 12.63 -1.11
CA ASP A 361 -7.15 13.31 -0.85
C ASP A 361 -6.87 14.46 -1.81
N TRP A 362 -6.97 14.24 -3.13
CA TRP A 362 -6.70 15.30 -4.09
C TRP A 362 -7.66 16.49 -3.97
N ARG A 363 -8.90 16.27 -3.52
CA ARG A 363 -9.90 17.31 -3.27
C ARG A 363 -9.59 18.08 -1.98
N ILE A 364 -9.33 17.35 -0.89
CA ILE A 364 -8.97 17.92 0.42
C ILE A 364 -7.74 18.81 0.28
N LYS A 365 -6.66 18.26 -0.28
CA LYS A 365 -5.39 18.98 -0.49
C LYS A 365 -5.58 20.22 -1.36
N ARG A 366 -6.28 20.07 -2.49
CA ARG A 366 -6.57 21.21 -3.39
C ARG A 366 -7.36 22.30 -2.70
N ARG A 367 -8.33 21.96 -1.87
CA ARG A 367 -9.11 22.92 -1.07
C ARG A 367 -8.22 23.71 -0.12
N MET A 368 -7.33 23.04 0.61
CA MET A 368 -6.37 23.69 1.51
C MET A 368 -5.47 24.66 0.75
N ILE A 369 -4.87 24.23 -0.35
CA ILE A 369 -3.99 25.05 -1.19
C ILE A 369 -4.74 26.26 -1.76
N LYS A 370 -5.92 26.08 -2.32
CA LYS A 370 -6.75 27.18 -2.83
C LYS A 370 -7.12 28.18 -1.73
N THR A 371 -7.39 27.69 -0.53
CA THR A 371 -7.68 28.56 0.62
C THR A 371 -6.45 29.38 1.00
N TYR A 372 -5.26 28.76 1.03
CA TYR A 372 -4.00 29.45 1.29
C TYR A 372 -3.72 30.54 0.24
N ILE A 373 -3.81 30.21 -1.04
CA ILE A 373 -3.60 31.16 -2.15
C ILE A 373 -4.55 32.37 -2.01
N ARG A 374 -5.83 32.11 -1.79
CA ARG A 374 -6.85 33.18 -1.66
C ARG A 374 -6.63 34.06 -0.43
N THR A 375 -6.30 33.44 0.71
CA THR A 375 -6.10 34.15 1.99
C THR A 375 -4.80 34.95 1.98
N GLY A 376 -3.74 34.39 1.41
CA GLY A 376 -2.45 35.05 1.27
C GLY A 376 -2.51 36.30 0.40
N PHE A 377 -3.26 36.24 -0.72
CA PHE A 377 -3.54 37.41 -1.56
C PHE A 377 -4.25 38.53 -0.77
N LYS A 378 -5.30 38.17 -0.04
CA LYS A 378 -6.06 39.16 0.76
C LYS A 378 -5.24 39.84 1.86
N LYS A 379 -4.33 39.08 2.52
CA LYS A 379 -3.55 39.60 3.66
C LYS A 379 -2.28 40.36 3.28
N ARG A 380 -1.66 40.00 2.16
CA ARG A 380 -0.33 40.49 1.78
C ARG A 380 -0.30 41.32 0.49
N GLY A 381 -1.42 41.41 -0.23
CA GLY A 381 -1.48 42.08 -1.54
C GLY A 381 -0.66 41.41 -2.65
N GLN A 382 0.05 40.32 -2.35
CA GLN A 382 0.88 39.61 -3.30
C GLN A 382 0.12 38.45 -3.95
N LYS A 383 0.21 38.32 -5.27
CA LYS A 383 -0.38 37.22 -6.00
C LYS A 383 0.39 35.93 -5.73
N ILE A 384 -0.15 35.06 -4.88
CA ILE A 384 0.38 33.71 -4.65
C ILE A 384 -0.18 32.80 -5.73
N THR A 385 0.69 31.99 -6.37
CA THR A 385 0.34 31.01 -7.41
C THR A 385 0.72 29.60 -6.95
N TYR A 386 0.40 28.59 -7.76
CA TYR A 386 0.78 27.19 -7.50
C TYR A 386 2.31 26.96 -7.56
N GLN A 387 3.06 27.85 -8.18
CA GLN A 387 4.54 27.80 -8.27
C GLN A 387 5.23 28.30 -6.99
N ASN A 388 4.46 28.86 -6.04
CA ASN A 388 5.01 29.37 -4.79
C ASN A 388 5.56 28.23 -3.92
N GLU A 389 6.73 28.41 -3.31
CA GLU A 389 7.40 27.39 -2.48
C GLU A 389 6.54 26.91 -1.31
N ASN A 390 5.81 27.81 -0.65
CA ASN A 390 4.91 27.43 0.43
C ASN A 390 3.79 26.49 -0.07
N VAL A 391 3.33 26.64 -1.30
CA VAL A 391 2.33 25.76 -1.90
C VAL A 391 2.94 24.37 -2.15
N ARG A 392 4.18 24.29 -2.62
CA ARG A 392 4.93 23.04 -2.75
C ARG A 392 5.17 22.37 -1.39
N THR A 393 5.52 23.18 -0.38
CA THR A 393 5.67 22.68 0.99
C THR A 393 4.35 22.12 1.53
N MET A 394 3.21 22.79 1.29
CA MET A 394 1.91 22.26 1.65
C MET A 394 1.57 20.93 0.97
N ASP A 395 1.93 20.80 -0.31
CA ASP A 395 1.70 19.56 -1.07
C ASP A 395 2.36 18.36 -0.38
N ILE A 396 3.59 18.52 0.08
CA ILE A 396 4.33 17.44 0.73
C ILE A 396 3.91 17.28 2.19
N SER A 397 3.74 18.38 2.94
CA SER A 397 3.33 18.35 4.35
C SER A 397 1.92 17.78 4.55
N TYR A 398 1.12 17.71 3.49
CA TYR A 398 -0.15 16.99 3.51
C TYR A 398 0.03 15.51 3.85
N HIS A 399 1.13 14.91 3.43
CA HIS A 399 1.44 13.49 3.62
C HIS A 399 2.33 13.20 4.84
N ASP A 400 2.60 14.18 5.68
CA ASP A 400 3.26 13.97 6.97
C ASP A 400 2.34 13.15 7.88
N ILE A 401 2.81 11.95 8.30
CA ILE A 401 2.03 11.06 9.17
C ILE A 401 2.04 11.50 10.65
N GLY A 402 2.89 12.45 11.01
CA GLY A 402 2.91 13.02 12.35
C GLY A 402 1.68 13.89 12.65
N PRO A 403 1.39 14.16 13.92
CA PRO A 403 0.21 14.96 14.33
C PRO A 403 0.26 16.40 13.82
N SER A 404 1.43 16.91 13.46
CA SER A 404 1.63 18.24 12.86
C SER A 404 1.38 18.27 11.35
N GLY A 405 1.23 17.13 10.69
CA GLY A 405 0.91 17.04 9.27
C GLY A 405 -0.38 17.74 8.90
N LEU A 406 -0.43 18.32 7.70
CA LEU A 406 -1.59 19.13 7.30
C LEU A 406 -2.88 18.30 7.25
N PHE A 407 -2.83 17.08 6.74
CA PHE A 407 -4.00 16.19 6.75
C PHE A 407 -4.44 15.88 8.17
N ASN A 408 -3.51 15.49 9.06
CA ASN A 408 -3.84 15.09 10.42
C ASN A 408 -4.43 16.25 11.23
N ARG A 409 -3.88 17.47 11.09
CA ARG A 409 -4.49 18.67 11.69
C ARG A 409 -5.91 18.94 11.17
N TYR A 410 -6.13 18.76 9.88
CA TYR A 410 -7.44 18.95 9.27
C TYR A 410 -8.43 17.90 9.73
N ASN A 411 -7.97 16.65 9.89
CA ASN A 411 -8.76 15.55 10.43
C ASN A 411 -9.14 15.76 11.90
N GLN A 412 -8.20 16.21 12.74
CA GLN A 412 -8.45 16.54 14.15
C GLN A 412 -9.56 17.60 14.35
N LEU A 413 -9.78 18.45 13.35
CA LEU A 413 -10.89 19.41 13.35
C LEU A 413 -12.24 18.80 12.93
N GLY A 414 -12.32 17.49 12.72
CA GLY A 414 -13.54 16.79 12.30
C GLY A 414 -13.92 17.02 10.83
N ASN A 415 -12.98 17.43 9.99
CA ASN A 415 -13.27 17.77 8.59
C ASN A 415 -13.12 16.59 7.61
N VAL A 416 -12.81 15.40 8.10
CA VAL A 416 -12.57 14.20 7.27
C VAL A 416 -13.44 13.05 7.77
N GLU A 417 -13.92 12.24 6.85
CA GLU A 417 -14.62 10.99 7.17
C GLU A 417 -13.59 9.87 7.40
N ASN A 418 -13.63 9.25 8.59
CA ASN A 418 -12.76 8.16 8.99
C ASN A 418 -13.51 6.81 9.02
N LEU A 419 -12.79 5.71 8.84
CA LEU A 419 -13.29 4.32 8.90
C LEU A 419 -12.69 3.53 10.06
N ALA A 420 -11.41 3.73 10.34
CA ALA A 420 -10.70 3.02 11.39
C ALA A 420 -10.98 3.68 12.75
N GLY A 421 -11.41 2.86 13.70
CA GLY A 421 -11.48 3.27 15.10
C GLY A 421 -10.09 3.22 15.76
N GLU A 422 -9.91 3.99 16.83
CA GLU A 422 -8.68 3.96 17.63
C GLU A 422 -8.40 2.55 18.21
N SER A 423 -9.45 1.86 18.67
CA SER A 423 -9.35 0.49 19.17
C SER A 423 -8.91 -0.51 18.10
N ASP A 424 -9.44 -0.37 16.87
CA ASP A 424 -9.06 -1.23 15.75
C ASP A 424 -7.61 -1.02 15.35
N THR A 425 -7.18 0.24 15.27
CA THR A 425 -5.80 0.60 14.97
C THR A 425 -4.84 0.02 16.00
N ARG A 426 -5.13 0.17 17.30
CA ARG A 426 -4.30 -0.42 18.38
C ARG A 426 -4.27 -1.94 18.31
N ASN A 427 -5.42 -2.57 18.05
CA ASN A 427 -5.49 -4.02 17.93
C ASN A 427 -4.55 -4.51 16.81
N TYR A 428 -4.55 -3.85 15.65
CA TYR A 428 -3.71 -4.23 14.51
C TYR A 428 -2.24 -3.81 14.62
N MET A 429 -1.83 -3.07 15.65
CA MET A 429 -0.40 -2.91 15.97
C MET A 429 0.21 -4.21 16.53
N GLU A 430 -0.61 -5.08 17.13
CA GLU A 430 -0.15 -6.26 17.85
C GLU A 430 -0.71 -7.59 17.35
N ASN A 431 -1.83 -7.55 16.63
CA ASN A 431 -2.54 -8.76 16.25
C ASN A 431 -2.78 -8.82 14.73
N PRO A 432 -2.46 -9.96 14.10
CA PRO A 432 -2.68 -10.17 12.68
C PRO A 432 -4.15 -10.42 12.35
N PRO A 433 -4.56 -10.22 11.08
CA PRO A 433 -5.86 -10.67 10.60
C PRO A 433 -6.06 -12.17 10.78
N GLU A 434 -7.15 -12.57 11.43
CA GLU A 434 -7.46 -13.96 11.81
C GLU A 434 -7.74 -14.87 10.60
N ASN A 435 -8.18 -14.28 9.49
CA ASN A 435 -8.72 -14.98 8.33
C ASN A 435 -7.71 -15.12 7.17
N THR A 436 -6.42 -14.93 7.44
CA THR A 436 -5.31 -15.11 6.50
C THR A 436 -4.14 -15.84 7.15
N ARG A 437 -3.13 -16.21 6.35
CA ARG A 437 -1.88 -16.82 6.85
C ARG A 437 -1.08 -15.89 7.76
N ALA A 438 -1.35 -14.59 7.74
CA ALA A 438 -0.74 -13.62 8.64
C ALA A 438 -0.96 -14.00 10.10
N TRP A 439 -2.10 -14.65 10.41
CA TRP A 439 -2.42 -15.06 11.76
C TRP A 439 -1.35 -16.00 12.34
N LEU A 440 -1.06 -17.11 11.66
CA LEU A 440 -0.04 -18.05 12.15
C LEU A 440 1.34 -17.40 12.24
N ARG A 441 1.74 -16.64 11.22
CA ARG A 441 3.02 -15.93 11.20
C ARG A 441 3.15 -14.96 12.36
N GLY A 442 2.15 -14.12 12.57
CA GLY A 442 2.13 -13.13 13.66
C GLY A 442 2.11 -13.78 15.04
N GLN A 443 1.33 -14.85 15.25
CA GLN A 443 1.33 -15.58 16.53
C GLN A 443 2.69 -16.21 16.84
N LEU A 444 3.38 -16.77 15.86
CA LEU A 444 4.72 -17.32 16.03
C LEU A 444 5.73 -16.22 16.40
N ILE A 445 5.68 -15.07 15.72
CA ILE A 445 6.53 -13.91 16.03
C ILE A 445 6.23 -13.39 17.46
N LYS A 446 4.97 -13.32 17.85
CA LYS A 446 4.54 -12.80 19.16
C LYS A 446 4.95 -13.71 20.30
N HIS A 447 4.80 -15.03 20.17
CA HIS A 447 4.99 -15.97 21.26
C HIS A 447 6.39 -16.59 21.30
N TYR A 448 7.04 -16.75 20.15
CA TYR A 448 8.29 -17.50 20.04
C TYR A 448 9.37 -16.82 19.18
N PRO A 449 9.59 -15.50 19.30
CA PRO A 449 10.50 -14.77 18.39
C PRO A 449 11.92 -15.32 18.40
N SER A 450 12.44 -15.70 19.58
CA SER A 450 13.80 -16.22 19.76
C SER A 450 14.04 -17.62 19.17
N TYR A 451 12.98 -18.35 18.81
CA TYR A 451 13.08 -19.68 18.19
C TYR A 451 12.98 -19.64 16.67
N LEU A 452 12.58 -18.50 16.10
CA LEU A 452 12.40 -18.37 14.64
C LEU A 452 13.76 -18.10 13.99
N THR A 453 14.14 -18.94 13.03
CA THR A 453 15.40 -18.78 12.30
C THR A 453 15.23 -18.04 10.97
N ASP A 454 14.00 -18.00 10.45
CA ASP A 454 13.66 -17.29 9.22
C ASP A 454 12.14 -17.11 9.13
N VAL A 455 11.71 -15.92 8.74
CA VAL A 455 10.29 -15.58 8.56
C VAL A 455 10.11 -14.83 7.26
N ASP A 456 9.34 -15.43 6.37
CA ASP A 456 8.94 -14.86 5.09
C ASP A 456 7.40 -14.88 4.98
N TRP A 457 6.86 -14.25 3.96
CA TRP A 457 5.42 -14.20 3.70
C TRP A 457 4.77 -15.58 3.58
N GLY A 458 5.46 -16.52 2.95
CA GLY A 458 4.99 -17.88 2.67
C GLY A 458 5.63 -18.98 3.49
N MET A 459 6.55 -18.63 4.40
CA MET A 459 7.32 -19.62 5.13
C MET A 459 7.74 -19.09 6.51
N VAL A 460 7.70 -19.97 7.50
CA VAL A 460 8.34 -19.76 8.80
C VAL A 460 9.26 -20.93 9.08
N SER A 461 10.48 -20.63 9.54
CA SER A 461 11.48 -21.63 9.85
C SER A 461 11.86 -21.58 11.30
N PHE A 462 12.02 -22.75 11.93
CA PHE A 462 12.48 -22.87 13.30
C PHE A 462 13.26 -24.18 13.49
N PRO A 463 14.21 -24.25 14.45
CA PRO A 463 14.95 -25.45 14.71
C PRO A 463 14.06 -26.49 15.39
N ILE A 464 14.25 -27.76 15.08
CA ILE A 464 13.72 -28.86 15.85
C ILE A 464 14.88 -29.65 16.44
N ILE A 465 14.79 -29.94 17.73
CA ILE A 465 15.78 -30.71 18.47
C ILE A 465 15.03 -31.87 19.11
N ILE A 466 15.32 -33.10 18.67
CA ILE A 466 14.74 -34.33 19.23
C ILE A 466 15.91 -35.25 19.60
N GLY A 467 16.30 -35.25 20.89
CA GLY A 467 17.50 -35.94 21.33
C GLY A 467 18.75 -35.37 20.66
N ASP A 468 19.54 -36.20 20.02
CA ASP A 468 20.74 -35.81 19.25
C ASP A 468 20.44 -35.31 17.84
N PHE A 469 19.19 -35.44 17.38
CA PHE A 469 18.75 -34.97 16.06
C PHE A 469 18.51 -33.46 16.09
N LYS A 470 19.25 -32.74 15.23
CA LYS A 470 19.08 -31.30 15.01
C LYS A 470 18.76 -31.06 13.55
N ASP A 471 17.61 -30.50 13.28
CA ASP A 471 17.18 -30.14 11.93
C ASP A 471 16.40 -28.80 11.96
N LYS A 472 16.15 -28.27 10.79
CA LYS A 472 15.39 -27.02 10.59
C LYS A 472 14.05 -27.35 9.93
N ILE A 473 12.95 -27.10 10.63
CA ILE A 473 11.62 -27.16 10.03
C ILE A 473 11.41 -25.90 9.19
N ARG A 474 10.96 -26.08 7.96
CA ARG A 474 10.47 -25.05 7.06
C ARG A 474 8.99 -25.24 6.85
N LEU A 475 8.19 -24.45 7.57
CA LEU A 475 6.74 -24.49 7.47
C LEU A 475 6.28 -23.59 6.33
N LYS A 476 5.80 -24.17 5.24
CA LYS A 476 5.11 -23.43 4.18
C LYS A 476 3.72 -23.00 4.69
N ILE A 477 3.40 -21.74 4.50
CA ILE A 477 2.16 -21.14 4.95
C ILE A 477 1.32 -20.76 3.74
N GLU A 478 0.29 -21.53 3.47
CA GLU A 478 -0.63 -21.26 2.36
C GLU A 478 -1.51 -20.02 2.67
N PRO A 479 -1.81 -19.18 1.67
CA PRO A 479 -2.54 -17.91 1.85
C PRO A 479 -3.83 -18.02 2.66
N LEU A 480 -4.57 -19.11 2.51
CA LEU A 480 -5.84 -19.37 3.18
C LEU A 480 -5.81 -20.65 4.05
N GLY A 481 -4.61 -21.22 4.26
CA GLY A 481 -4.43 -22.49 4.96
C GLY A 481 -4.14 -22.37 6.45
N SER A 482 -3.61 -21.22 6.89
CA SER A 482 -3.07 -21.01 8.24
C SER A 482 -3.84 -19.92 8.99
N THR A 483 -5.14 -19.91 8.84
CA THR A 483 -6.07 -18.98 9.49
C THR A 483 -6.37 -19.43 10.93
N MET A 484 -6.84 -18.51 11.77
CA MET A 484 -7.15 -18.78 13.19
C MET A 484 -8.08 -20.00 13.36
N ASP A 485 -9.14 -20.09 12.57
CA ASP A 485 -10.12 -21.19 12.62
C ASP A 485 -9.49 -22.55 12.31
N LYS A 486 -8.41 -22.59 11.55
CA LYS A 486 -7.74 -23.83 11.12
C LYS A 486 -6.60 -24.27 12.02
N VAL A 487 -5.86 -23.34 12.58
CA VAL A 487 -4.62 -23.62 13.32
C VAL A 487 -4.56 -22.97 14.70
N GLY A 488 -5.61 -22.27 15.13
CA GLY A 488 -5.67 -21.57 16.43
C GLY A 488 -5.43 -22.50 17.61
N GLY A 489 -5.99 -23.70 17.58
CA GLY A 489 -5.79 -24.72 18.60
C GLY A 489 -4.32 -25.14 18.84
N LEU A 490 -3.39 -24.79 17.95
CA LEU A 490 -1.97 -25.04 18.17
C LEU A 490 -1.40 -24.24 19.36
N PHE A 491 -1.99 -23.07 19.63
CA PHE A 491 -1.54 -22.16 20.70
C PHE A 491 -2.31 -22.35 22.02
N ASP A 492 -3.43 -23.07 22.01
CA ASP A 492 -4.26 -23.27 23.20
C ASP A 492 -3.50 -24.02 24.29
N GLY A 493 -3.32 -23.40 25.47
CA GLY A 493 -2.66 -24.02 26.61
C GLY A 493 -1.16 -24.31 26.41
N THR A 494 -0.55 -23.83 25.32
CA THR A 494 0.92 -23.92 25.13
C THR A 494 1.61 -22.76 25.84
N LYS A 495 2.55 -23.08 26.74
CA LYS A 495 3.37 -22.11 27.48
C LYS A 495 4.81 -22.09 26.99
N THR A 496 5.27 -23.15 26.34
CA THR A 496 6.63 -23.26 25.82
C THR A 496 6.64 -23.62 24.35
N PHE A 497 7.75 -23.32 23.69
CA PHE A 497 7.93 -23.65 22.26
C PHE A 497 7.90 -25.15 22.01
N GLU A 498 8.43 -25.98 22.94
CA GLU A 498 8.40 -27.43 22.84
C GLU A 498 6.96 -27.97 22.87
N GLN A 499 6.09 -27.40 23.72
CA GLN A 499 4.66 -27.77 23.73
C GLN A 499 3.97 -27.41 22.42
N PHE A 500 4.29 -26.23 21.86
CA PHE A 500 3.83 -25.85 20.53
C PHE A 500 4.31 -26.85 19.45
N CYS A 501 5.60 -27.18 19.44
CA CYS A 501 6.18 -28.14 18.49
C CYS A 501 5.49 -29.52 18.58
N GLY A 502 5.24 -30.00 19.79
CA GLY A 502 4.55 -31.27 20.01
C GLY A 502 3.13 -31.29 19.41
N LYS A 503 2.35 -30.21 19.64
CA LYS A 503 1.00 -30.06 19.03
C LYS A 503 1.10 -29.89 17.52
N PHE A 504 2.03 -29.11 17.05
CA PHE A 504 2.25 -28.86 15.63
C PHE A 504 2.56 -30.17 14.88
N ILE A 505 3.48 -30.97 15.39
CA ILE A 505 3.82 -32.28 14.79
C ILE A 505 2.59 -33.19 14.77
N SER A 506 1.88 -33.32 15.87
CA SER A 506 0.65 -34.13 15.94
C SER A 506 -0.40 -33.65 14.96
N PHE A 507 -0.61 -32.35 14.82
CA PHE A 507 -1.58 -31.76 13.90
C PHE A 507 -1.26 -32.05 12.43
N TYR A 508 0.00 -31.97 12.03
CA TYR A 508 0.42 -32.22 10.64
C TYR A 508 0.55 -33.70 10.30
N LEU A 509 0.93 -34.56 11.24
CA LEU A 509 0.97 -36.01 11.03
C LEU A 509 -0.45 -36.56 10.81
N ASN A 510 -1.41 -36.13 11.63
CA ASN A 510 -2.83 -36.55 11.50
C ASN A 510 -3.50 -36.04 10.21
N ARG A 511 -2.94 -35.02 9.54
CA ARG A 511 -3.42 -34.54 8.23
C ARG A 511 -2.82 -35.26 7.04
N LYS A 512 -1.64 -35.88 7.17
CA LYS A 512 -1.05 -36.70 6.11
C LYS A 512 -1.80 -38.01 5.84
N GLU A 513 -2.63 -38.47 6.77
CA GLU A 513 -3.48 -39.64 6.58
C GLU A 513 -4.78 -39.36 5.80
N ASN A 514 -5.07 -38.07 5.50
CA ASN A 514 -6.27 -37.65 4.78
C ASN A 514 -6.00 -36.96 3.42
N PHE A 515 -4.79 -37.17 2.85
CA PHE A 515 -4.43 -36.75 1.49
C PHE A 515 -3.96 -37.92 0.66
#